data_cd9a37e563ab8891bf0e1ec91e4a402c
#
_entry.id   cd9a37e563ab8891bf0e1ec91e4a402c
#
_cell.length_a   1.000
_cell.length_b   1.000
_cell.length_c   1.000
_cell.angle_alpha   90.00
_cell.angle_beta   90.00
_cell.angle_gamma   90.00
#
_symmetry.space_group_name_H-M   'P 1'
#
loop_
_entity.id
_entity.type
_entity.pdbx_description
1 polymer ?
#
loop_
_entity_poly.entity_id
_entity_poly.type
_entity_poly.pdbx_seq_one_letter_code
_entity_poly.pdbx_strand_id
1 'polypeptide(L)'
;MADLQNWIRHGDEMRRPLLANSDLPKAEKLVIVGGGLSGLCCALRIAEKRPELPILLVEKSAELGGVIATWQEDEWICDLAVNATRPHPAFWRLIDDLQLSDKFQTSNPKAKSRWILLDDKRHKLSPFSLLKIGPFKLRKALKLVKNGGYSVA
;
A
#
# COMPACT_ATOMS: atom_id res chain seq x y z
N MET A 1 16.74 -11.62 -9.23
CA MET A 1 15.64 -12.27 -10.00
C MET A 1 15.14 -13.57 -9.36
N ALA A 2 15.99 -14.48 -8.89
CA ALA A 2 15.54 -15.72 -8.20
C ALA A 2 14.62 -15.49 -6.99
N ASP A 3 14.79 -14.37 -6.31
CA ASP A 3 14.00 -14.02 -5.12
C ASP A 3 12.55 -13.66 -5.45
N LEU A 4 12.31 -12.96 -6.57
CA LEU A 4 10.97 -12.55 -6.98
C LEU A 4 10.07 -13.76 -7.29
N GLN A 5 10.59 -14.74 -8.03
CA GLN A 5 9.85 -15.96 -8.38
C GLN A 5 9.49 -16.80 -7.13
N ASN A 6 10.40 -16.84 -6.16
CA ASN A 6 10.12 -17.48 -4.88
C ASN A 6 9.03 -16.77 -4.10
N TRP A 7 9.02 -15.44 -4.09
CA TRP A 7 7.99 -14.64 -3.44
C TRP A 7 6.62 -14.79 -4.10
N ILE A 8 6.56 -14.82 -5.44
CA ILE A 8 5.32 -15.06 -6.19
C ILE A 8 4.76 -16.43 -5.85
N ARG A 9 5.59 -17.48 -5.91
CA ARG A 9 5.18 -18.85 -5.56
C ARG A 9 4.67 -18.93 -4.11
N HIS A 10 5.36 -18.34 -3.17
CA HIS A 10 4.92 -18.29 -1.77
C HIS A 10 3.60 -17.53 -1.62
N GLY A 11 3.38 -16.49 -2.43
CA GLY A 11 2.10 -15.78 -2.50
C GLY A 11 0.95 -16.69 -2.97
N ASP A 12 1.21 -17.57 -3.91
CA ASP A 12 0.23 -18.56 -4.37
C ASP A 12 -0.12 -19.59 -3.28
N GLU A 13 0.88 -20.09 -2.57
CA GLU A 13 0.69 -21.03 -1.46
C GLU A 13 -0.11 -20.40 -0.31
N MET A 14 0.07 -19.10 -0.07
CA MET A 14 -0.66 -18.33 0.95
C MET A 14 -2.08 -17.94 0.51
N ARG A 15 -2.43 -18.16 -0.72
CA ARG A 15 -3.78 -17.89 -1.23
C ARG A 15 -4.79 -18.77 -0.51
N ARG A 16 -5.53 -18.16 0.39
CA ARG A 16 -6.72 -18.83 0.92
C ARG A 16 -7.72 -18.98 -0.22
N PRO A 17 -8.21 -20.19 -0.50
CA PRO A 17 -9.33 -20.33 -1.42
C PRO A 17 -10.45 -19.42 -0.91
N LEU A 18 -11.05 -18.65 -1.80
CA LEU A 18 -12.31 -17.98 -1.48
C LEU A 18 -13.30 -19.10 -1.16
N LEU A 19 -13.58 -19.29 0.12
CA LEU A 19 -14.66 -20.15 0.57
C LEU A 19 -15.98 -19.44 0.20
N ALA A 20 -16.29 -19.45 -1.09
CA ALA A 20 -17.64 -19.14 -1.52
C ALA A 20 -18.47 -20.35 -1.11
N ASN A 21 -19.27 -20.20 -0.08
CA ASN A 21 -20.28 -21.19 0.25
C ASN A 21 -21.22 -21.30 -0.95
N SER A 22 -21.39 -22.51 -1.47
CA SER A 22 -22.32 -22.80 -2.56
C SER A 22 -23.77 -22.43 -2.23
N ASP A 23 -24.07 -22.30 -0.94
CA ASP A 23 -25.42 -22.02 -0.42
C ASP A 23 -25.69 -20.53 -0.23
N LEU A 24 -24.77 -19.66 -0.62
CA LEU A 24 -25.05 -18.22 -0.64
C LEU A 24 -26.14 -17.91 -1.67
N PRO A 25 -27.11 -17.06 -1.31
CA PRO A 25 -28.15 -16.67 -2.26
C PRO A 25 -27.50 -16.09 -3.52
N LYS A 26 -28.06 -16.44 -4.67
CA LYS A 26 -27.61 -15.91 -5.95
C LYS A 26 -27.77 -14.40 -5.93
N ALA A 27 -26.66 -13.69 -5.82
CA ALA A 27 -26.67 -12.25 -5.92
C ALA A 27 -26.83 -11.83 -7.38
N GLU A 28 -27.75 -10.91 -7.63
CA GLU A 28 -27.91 -10.32 -8.95
C GLU A 28 -26.76 -9.37 -9.29
N LYS A 29 -26.17 -8.76 -8.29
CA LYS A 29 -25.12 -7.77 -8.41
C LYS A 29 -24.32 -7.66 -7.10
N LEU A 30 -23.01 -7.45 -7.22
CA LEU A 30 -22.13 -7.11 -6.11
C LEU A 30 -21.85 -5.61 -6.10
N VAL A 31 -22.02 -4.99 -4.95
CA VAL A 31 -21.66 -3.57 -4.76
C VAL A 31 -20.43 -3.47 -3.87
N ILE A 32 -19.39 -2.81 -4.37
CA ILE A 32 -18.17 -2.50 -3.63
C ILE A 32 -18.15 -1.00 -3.36
N VAL A 33 -18.07 -0.61 -2.10
CA VAL A 33 -18.02 0.80 -1.70
C VAL A 33 -16.57 1.18 -1.37
N GLY A 34 -16.05 2.13 -2.13
CA GLY A 34 -14.69 2.63 -2.03
C GLY A 34 -13.77 2.11 -3.14
N GLY A 35 -13.27 3.04 -3.95
CA GLY A 35 -12.35 2.79 -5.08
C GLY A 35 -10.87 2.88 -4.72
N GLY A 36 -10.51 2.73 -3.46
CA GLY A 36 -9.11 2.61 -3.03
C GLY A 36 -8.52 1.22 -3.37
N LEU A 37 -7.25 1.02 -3.07
CA LEU A 37 -6.52 -0.22 -3.38
C LEU A 37 -7.27 -1.48 -2.92
N SER A 38 -7.84 -1.47 -1.72
CA SER A 38 -8.58 -2.63 -1.19
C SER A 38 -9.83 -2.95 -1.99
N GLY A 39 -10.63 -1.94 -2.35
CA GLY A 39 -11.84 -2.12 -3.16
C GLY A 39 -11.53 -2.58 -4.57
N LEU A 40 -10.51 -2.00 -5.19
CA LEU A 40 -10.03 -2.40 -6.51
C LEU A 40 -9.51 -3.83 -6.54
N CYS A 41 -8.69 -4.23 -5.54
CA CYS A 41 -8.22 -5.61 -5.42
C CYS A 41 -9.37 -6.60 -5.19
N CYS A 42 -10.37 -6.21 -4.40
CA CYS A 42 -11.57 -7.02 -4.19
C CYS A 42 -12.33 -7.20 -5.50
N ALA A 43 -12.57 -6.11 -6.23
CA ALA A 43 -13.25 -6.15 -7.54
C ALA A 43 -12.53 -7.05 -8.53
N LEU A 44 -11.20 -6.88 -8.65
CA LEU A 44 -10.37 -7.70 -9.53
C LEU A 44 -10.50 -9.18 -9.20
N ARG A 45 -10.32 -9.56 -7.94
CA ARG A 45 -10.38 -10.97 -7.52
C ARG A 45 -11.76 -11.61 -7.70
N ILE A 46 -12.81 -10.84 -7.54
CA ILE A 46 -14.15 -11.33 -7.77
C ILE A 46 -14.43 -11.47 -9.27
N ALA A 47 -14.03 -10.48 -10.08
CA ALA A 47 -14.17 -10.55 -11.53
C ALA A 47 -13.44 -11.77 -12.13
N GLU A 48 -12.25 -12.10 -11.62
CA GLU A 48 -11.51 -13.29 -12.02
C GLU A 48 -12.22 -14.61 -11.66
N LYS A 49 -12.85 -14.66 -10.48
CA LYS A 49 -13.44 -15.90 -9.95
C LYS A 49 -14.92 -16.08 -10.26
N ARG A 50 -15.61 -14.99 -10.49
CA ARG A 50 -17.05 -14.93 -10.74
C ARG A 50 -17.34 -13.96 -11.91
N PRO A 51 -16.85 -14.27 -13.12
CA PRO A 51 -17.00 -13.39 -14.28
C PRO A 51 -18.47 -13.16 -14.66
N GLU A 52 -19.36 -14.05 -14.24
CA GLU A 52 -20.79 -13.93 -14.46
C GLU A 52 -21.48 -12.94 -13.51
N LEU A 53 -20.80 -12.51 -12.42
CA LEU A 53 -21.41 -11.64 -11.41
C LEU A 53 -21.12 -10.16 -11.74
N PRO A 54 -22.14 -9.36 -12.04
CA PRO A 54 -21.94 -7.94 -12.25
C PRO A 54 -21.41 -7.24 -11.00
N ILE A 55 -20.36 -6.44 -11.16
CA ILE A 55 -19.73 -5.70 -10.07
C ILE A 55 -20.00 -4.21 -10.29
N LEU A 56 -20.53 -3.55 -9.27
CA LEU A 56 -20.65 -2.11 -9.19
C LEU A 56 -19.70 -1.58 -8.13
N LEU A 57 -18.70 -0.81 -8.56
CA LEU A 57 -17.81 -0.10 -7.64
C LEU A 57 -18.28 1.34 -7.50
N VAL A 58 -18.50 1.78 -6.26
CA VAL A 58 -18.96 3.12 -5.91
C VAL A 58 -17.84 3.85 -5.19
N GLU A 59 -17.42 4.99 -5.74
CA GLU A 59 -16.39 5.86 -5.15
C GLU A 59 -16.96 7.27 -4.98
N LYS A 60 -16.64 7.91 -3.85
CA LYS A 60 -17.08 9.27 -3.53
C LYS A 60 -16.32 10.36 -4.29
N SER A 61 -15.08 10.05 -4.67
CA SER A 61 -14.18 10.97 -5.36
C SER A 61 -14.33 10.81 -6.88
N ALA A 62 -13.90 11.82 -7.62
CA ALA A 62 -13.87 11.75 -9.09
C ALA A 62 -12.84 10.72 -9.60
N GLU A 63 -11.83 10.38 -8.79
CA GLU A 63 -10.73 9.50 -9.16
C GLU A 63 -10.67 8.27 -8.25
N LEU A 64 -10.22 7.16 -8.84
CA LEU A 64 -9.91 5.93 -8.11
C LEU A 64 -8.51 5.99 -7.52
N GLY A 65 -8.23 5.11 -6.53
CA GLY A 65 -6.92 5.01 -5.89
C GLY A 65 -6.96 5.33 -4.39
N GLY A 66 -7.96 6.07 -3.95
CA GLY A 66 -8.12 6.44 -2.54
C GLY A 66 -6.97 7.33 -2.07
N VAL A 67 -6.20 6.86 -1.08
CA VAL A 67 -5.05 7.61 -0.55
C VAL A 67 -3.81 7.53 -1.44
N ILE A 68 -3.81 6.66 -2.46
CA ILE A 68 -2.71 6.58 -3.43
C ILE A 68 -2.98 7.64 -4.49
N ALA A 69 -2.33 8.78 -4.33
CA ALA A 69 -2.46 9.90 -5.25
C ALA A 69 -1.09 10.54 -5.47
N THR A 70 -0.86 10.99 -6.69
CA THR A 70 0.37 11.67 -7.09
C THR A 70 0.00 13.08 -7.53
N TRP A 71 0.65 14.06 -6.95
CA TRP A 71 0.56 15.45 -7.37
C TRP A 71 1.66 15.73 -8.41
N GLN A 72 1.29 16.40 -9.47
CA GLN A 72 2.22 16.81 -10.51
C GLN A 72 1.95 18.24 -10.92
N GLU A 73 3.02 19.04 -10.96
CA GLU A 73 2.99 20.42 -11.44
C GLU A 73 4.33 20.70 -12.12
N ASP A 74 4.28 21.10 -13.37
CA ASP A 74 5.46 21.29 -14.23
C ASP A 74 6.37 20.06 -14.22
N GLU A 75 7.61 20.22 -13.74
CA GLU A 75 8.62 19.15 -13.61
C GLU A 75 8.56 18.43 -12.24
N TRP A 76 7.68 18.85 -11.35
CA TRP A 76 7.60 18.29 -10.00
C TRP A 76 6.57 17.19 -9.92
N ILE A 77 6.97 16.06 -9.35
CA ILE A 77 6.11 14.91 -9.08
C ILE A 77 6.27 14.56 -7.60
N CYS A 78 5.14 14.47 -6.90
CA CYS A 78 5.14 14.14 -5.48
C CYS A 78 4.00 13.16 -5.15
N ASP A 79 4.35 12.04 -4.53
CA ASP A 79 3.36 11.12 -3.98
C ASP A 79 2.77 11.72 -2.70
N LEU A 80 1.46 11.88 -2.66
CA LEU A 80 0.76 12.55 -1.56
C LEU A 80 0.66 11.69 -0.30
N ALA A 81 0.69 10.36 -0.45
CA ALA A 81 0.55 9.47 0.69
C ALA A 81 1.52 8.28 0.64
N VAL A 82 1.17 7.21 -0.05
CA VAL A 82 1.94 5.96 -0.05
C VAL A 82 2.97 6.00 -1.18
N ASN A 83 4.23 6.22 -0.84
CA ASN A 83 5.34 6.27 -1.79
C ASN A 83 6.19 4.98 -1.81
N ALA A 84 5.95 4.06 -0.90
CA ALA A 84 6.65 2.78 -0.87
C ALA A 84 5.86 1.73 -0.10
N THR A 85 6.01 0.48 -0.50
CA THR A 85 5.45 -0.66 0.19
C THR A 85 6.53 -1.68 0.58
N ARG A 86 6.27 -2.45 1.62
CA ARG A 86 7.13 -3.59 1.95
C ARG A 86 6.73 -4.78 1.08
N PRO A 87 7.69 -5.56 0.62
CA PRO A 87 7.41 -6.80 -0.08
C PRO A 87 6.52 -7.71 0.77
N HIS A 88 5.42 -8.14 0.19
CA HIS A 88 4.53 -9.14 0.74
C HIS A 88 4.12 -10.09 -0.39
N PRO A 89 4.01 -11.40 -0.15
CA PRO A 89 3.68 -12.36 -1.21
C PRO A 89 2.44 -11.99 -2.02
N ALA A 90 1.36 -11.55 -1.36
CA ALA A 90 0.14 -11.13 -2.04
C ALA A 90 0.33 -9.90 -2.93
N PHE A 91 1.26 -9.00 -2.58
CA PHE A 91 1.58 -7.83 -3.38
C PHE A 91 2.34 -8.24 -4.66
N TRP A 92 3.33 -9.11 -4.54
CA TRP A 92 4.06 -9.63 -5.70
C TRP A 92 3.15 -10.37 -6.66
N ARG A 93 2.22 -11.14 -6.12
CA ARG A 93 1.22 -11.81 -6.94
C ARG A 93 0.34 -10.82 -7.70
N LEU A 94 -0.07 -9.73 -7.08
CA LEU A 94 -0.85 -8.69 -7.74
C LEU A 94 -0.06 -8.02 -8.87
N ILE A 95 1.24 -7.74 -8.65
CA ILE A 95 2.13 -7.17 -9.67
C ILE A 95 2.25 -8.11 -10.88
N ASP A 96 2.38 -9.40 -10.63
CA ASP A 96 2.46 -10.43 -11.68
C ASP A 96 1.14 -10.56 -12.45
N ASP A 97 0.02 -10.71 -11.76
CA ASP A 97 -1.31 -10.81 -12.35
C ASP A 97 -1.65 -9.60 -13.23
N LEU A 98 -1.19 -8.43 -12.85
CA LEU A 98 -1.38 -7.18 -13.61
C LEU A 98 -0.27 -6.93 -14.65
N GLN A 99 0.70 -7.82 -14.80
CA GLN A 99 1.84 -7.71 -15.72
C GLN A 99 2.64 -6.41 -15.53
N LEU A 100 2.83 -6.00 -14.26
CA LEU A 100 3.52 -4.76 -13.88
C LEU A 100 4.97 -4.98 -13.44
N SER A 101 5.53 -6.19 -13.63
CA SER A 101 6.86 -6.55 -13.15
C SER A 101 7.98 -5.71 -13.76
N ASP A 102 7.83 -5.27 -15.00
CA ASP A 102 8.74 -4.40 -15.73
C ASP A 102 8.66 -2.92 -15.28
N LYS A 103 7.50 -2.53 -14.74
CA LYS A 103 7.25 -1.17 -14.21
C LYS A 103 7.63 -1.02 -12.74
N PHE A 104 7.90 -2.14 -12.07
CA PHE A 104 8.24 -2.13 -10.66
C PHE A 104 9.65 -1.57 -10.44
N GLN A 105 9.75 -0.56 -9.58
CA GLN A 105 11.02 0.06 -9.20
C GLN A 105 11.32 -0.17 -7.73
N THR A 106 12.56 -0.53 -7.43
CA THR A 106 13.02 -0.61 -6.05
C THR A 106 13.45 0.75 -5.54
N SER A 107 13.23 1.00 -4.27
CA SER A 107 13.69 2.23 -3.63
C SER A 107 15.20 2.39 -3.78
N ASN A 108 15.65 3.62 -3.98
CA ASN A 108 17.08 3.91 -4.10
C ASN A 108 17.83 3.44 -2.83
N PRO A 109 18.83 2.56 -2.94
CA PRO A 109 19.60 2.07 -1.78
C PRO A 109 20.29 3.17 -0.98
N LYS A 110 20.55 4.33 -1.62
CA LYS A 110 21.14 5.50 -0.97
C LYS A 110 20.11 6.33 -0.18
N ALA A 111 18.82 6.20 -0.45
CA ALA A 111 17.74 6.90 0.24
C ALA A 111 17.41 6.27 1.59
N LYS A 112 18.42 6.01 2.43
CA LYS A 112 18.25 5.38 3.75
C LYS A 112 17.96 6.38 4.87
N SER A 113 17.99 7.65 4.59
CA SER A 113 17.77 8.68 5.61
C SER A 113 16.29 8.78 5.94
N ARG A 114 15.97 8.73 7.22
CA ARG A 114 14.65 8.99 7.74
C ARG A 114 14.66 10.31 8.49
N TRP A 115 13.62 11.10 8.30
CA TRP A 115 13.49 12.40 8.90
C TRP A 115 12.17 12.46 9.66
N ILE A 116 12.15 13.19 10.76
CA ILE A 116 10.94 13.54 11.48
C ILE A 116 10.83 15.06 11.56
N LEU A 117 9.62 15.55 11.43
CA LEU A 117 9.28 16.93 11.74
C LEU A 117 8.86 17.01 13.21
N LEU A 118 9.55 17.82 14.00
CA LEU A 118 9.25 18.04 15.39
C LEU A 118 9.47 19.51 15.73
N ASP A 119 8.44 20.18 16.26
CA ASP A 119 8.46 21.62 16.57
C ASP A 119 8.96 22.46 15.34
N ASP A 120 8.39 22.18 14.16
CA ASP A 120 8.70 22.80 12.85
C ASP A 120 10.17 22.67 12.40
N LYS A 121 10.93 21.79 13.02
CA LYS A 121 12.32 21.50 12.65
C LYS A 121 12.47 20.06 12.18
N ARG A 122 13.19 19.90 11.05
CA ARG A 122 13.52 18.59 10.50
C ARG A 122 14.66 17.96 11.28
N HIS A 123 14.46 16.77 11.79
CA HIS A 123 15.47 15.98 12.50
C HIS A 123 15.74 14.68 11.75
N LYS A 124 16.98 14.44 11.39
CA LYS A 124 17.39 13.15 10.82
C LYS A 124 17.36 12.10 11.91
N LEU A 125 16.64 10.99 11.68
CA LEU A 125 16.61 9.86 12.59
C LEU A 125 17.95 9.13 12.57
N SER A 126 18.74 9.31 13.61
CA SER A 126 19.94 8.52 13.89
C SER A 126 20.01 8.27 15.40
N PRO A 127 20.73 7.23 15.86
CA PRO A 127 20.90 6.99 17.31
C PRO A 127 21.44 8.23 18.05
N PHE A 128 22.36 8.93 17.45
CA PHE A 128 22.96 10.14 18.04
C PHE A 128 22.02 11.36 18.04
N SER A 129 21.18 11.50 17.01
CA SER A 129 20.22 12.60 16.99
C SER A 129 19.10 12.40 17.99
N LEU A 130 18.73 11.16 18.27
CA LEU A 130 17.74 10.84 19.30
C LEU A 130 18.20 11.23 20.71
N LEU A 131 19.50 11.10 21.00
CA LEU A 131 20.09 11.56 22.27
C LEU A 131 20.05 13.09 22.43
N LYS A 132 20.20 13.83 21.32
CA LYS A 132 20.17 15.31 21.32
C LYS A 132 18.76 15.88 21.48
N ILE A 133 17.73 15.14 21.15
CA ILE A 133 16.33 15.61 21.19
C ILE A 133 15.80 15.72 22.62
N GLY A 134 16.49 15.14 23.60
CA GLY A 134 16.11 15.12 25.02
C GLY A 134 15.05 14.07 25.36
N PRO A 135 14.98 13.62 26.63
CA PRO A 135 14.18 12.44 27.01
C PRO A 135 12.67 12.65 26.81
N PHE A 136 12.17 13.85 26.97
CA PHE A 136 10.74 14.15 26.82
C PHE A 136 10.30 14.13 25.34
N LYS A 137 11.10 14.70 24.47
CA LYS A 137 10.86 14.72 23.01
C LYS A 137 11.12 13.36 22.40
N LEU A 138 12.08 12.60 22.91
CA LEU A 138 12.37 11.23 22.54
C LEU A 138 11.16 10.32 22.79
N ARG A 139 10.49 10.47 23.94
CA ARG A 139 9.28 9.71 24.26
C ARG A 139 8.13 10.01 23.30
N LYS A 140 7.98 11.26 22.86
CA LYS A 140 7.01 11.69 21.84
C LYS A 140 7.35 11.10 20.46
N ALA A 141 8.61 11.15 20.05
CA ALA A 141 9.10 10.59 18.80
C ALA A 141 8.96 9.06 18.75
N LEU A 142 9.30 8.36 19.82
CA LEU A 142 9.13 6.90 19.95
C LEU A 142 7.65 6.49 19.91
N LYS A 143 6.77 7.31 20.49
CA LYS A 143 5.31 7.06 20.46
C LYS A 143 4.76 7.21 19.04
N LEU A 144 5.23 8.19 18.26
CA LEU A 144 4.90 8.36 16.84
C LEU A 144 5.38 7.17 16.00
N VAL A 145 6.60 6.69 16.21
CA VAL A 145 7.15 5.54 15.50
C VAL A 145 6.40 4.25 15.87
N LYS A 146 6.07 4.07 17.15
CA LYS A 146 5.38 2.86 17.66
C LYS A 146 3.92 2.79 17.20
N ASN A 147 3.24 3.91 17.05
CA ASN A 147 1.85 3.98 16.63
C ASN A 147 1.68 3.93 15.10
N GLY A 148 2.74 3.65 14.33
CA GLY A 148 2.68 3.56 12.88
C GLY A 148 2.33 4.88 12.19
N GLY A 149 2.40 5.98 12.90
CA GLY A 149 2.15 7.31 12.38
C GLY A 149 3.28 7.75 11.45
N TYR A 150 3.20 7.32 10.21
CA TYR A 150 3.96 7.91 9.12
C TYR A 150 3.24 9.18 8.69
N SER A 151 3.46 10.26 9.40
CA SER A 151 3.25 11.56 8.83
C SER A 151 4.45 11.83 7.93
N VAL A 152 4.29 11.60 6.66
CA VAL A 152 5.18 12.10 5.64
C VAL A 152 4.67 13.48 5.32
N ALA A 153 5.41 14.50 5.71
CA ALA A 153 5.32 15.80 5.10
C ALA A 153 6.33 15.83 3.98
#